data_1f91d15b2c49c3997c87dcb07c4626e2
#
_entry.id   1f91d15b2c49c3997c87dcb07c4626e2
#
_cell.length_a   1.000
_cell.length_b   1.000
_cell.length_c   1.000
_cell.angle_alpha   90.00
_cell.angle_beta   90.00
_cell.angle_gamma   90.00
#
_symmetry.space_group_name_H-M   'P 1'
#
loop_
_entity.id
_entity.type
_entity.pdbx_description
1 polymer ?
#
loop_
_entity_poly.entity_id
_entity_poly.type
_entity_poly.pdbx_seq_one_letter_code
_entity_poly.pdbx_strand_id
1 'polypeptide(L)'
;MPPPPITVPPNAATVEVAIRWSDMDAYGHVNNVQYLRYLEEARVYAFNQWFGQERSLLEDGVLVARSEIDYLAPLTFNYRPALVTLWCSRISGAAFDIAYVVGQEGSDVTFAQAESTLVTYELSAGRPRRIADHERAAMEQVLGEPLLLRSHKERRSGH
;
A
#
# COMPACT_ATOMS: atom_id res chain seq x y z
N MET A 1 4.04 1.26 -25.80
CA MET A 1 3.94 2.51 -25.04
C MET A 1 4.49 2.28 -23.63
N PRO A 2 5.34 3.16 -23.14
CA PRO A 2 5.73 3.09 -21.74
C PRO A 2 4.49 3.28 -20.86
N PRO A 3 4.45 2.68 -19.66
CA PRO A 3 3.37 2.94 -18.72
C PRO A 3 3.32 4.43 -18.38
N PRO A 4 2.12 4.97 -18.11
CA PRO A 4 2.02 6.37 -17.69
C PRO A 4 2.84 6.59 -16.42
N PRO A 5 3.42 7.77 -16.25
CA PRO A 5 4.18 8.08 -15.05
C PRO A 5 3.28 7.96 -13.81
N ILE A 6 3.84 7.39 -12.75
CA ILE A 6 3.16 7.30 -11.46
C ILE A 6 3.15 8.69 -10.83
N THR A 7 1.96 9.21 -10.54
CA THR A 7 1.80 10.47 -9.83
C THR A 7 1.65 10.20 -8.35
N VAL A 8 2.68 10.54 -7.59
CA VAL A 8 2.68 10.42 -6.13
C VAL A 8 2.18 11.74 -5.53
N PRO A 9 1.14 11.73 -4.68
CA PRO A 9 0.68 12.97 -4.05
C PRO A 9 1.73 13.52 -3.06
N PRO A 10 1.78 14.84 -2.83
CA PRO A 10 2.83 15.47 -2.02
C PRO A 10 2.85 15.00 -0.55
N ASN A 11 1.73 14.56 -0.02
CA ASN A 11 1.60 14.08 1.37
C ASN A 11 1.69 12.56 1.51
N ALA A 12 2.05 11.84 0.45
CA ALA A 12 2.28 10.41 0.53
C ALA A 12 3.36 10.08 1.58
N ALA A 13 3.19 8.98 2.28
CA ALA A 13 4.21 8.48 3.19
C ALA A 13 5.24 7.64 2.42
N THR A 14 6.50 7.72 2.81
CA THR A 14 7.53 6.80 2.36
C THR A 14 8.14 6.14 3.59
N VAL A 15 8.07 4.82 3.64
CA VAL A 15 8.52 4.01 4.77
C VAL A 15 9.67 3.11 4.31
N GLU A 16 10.77 3.14 5.06
CA GLU A 16 11.85 2.18 4.88
C GLU A 16 11.48 0.86 5.53
N VAL A 17 11.51 -0.22 4.75
CA VAL A 17 11.24 -1.57 5.23
C VAL A 17 12.47 -2.42 5.01
N ALA A 18 13.01 -3.00 6.08
CA ALA A 18 14.20 -3.83 5.99
C ALA A 18 13.95 -5.08 5.14
N ILE A 19 14.84 -5.32 4.19
CA ILE A 19 14.89 -6.57 3.44
C ILE A 19 15.83 -7.50 4.21
N ARG A 20 15.35 -8.71 4.55
CA ARG A 20 16.16 -9.73 5.20
C ARG A 20 16.77 -10.65 4.13
N TRP A 21 17.95 -11.17 4.40
CA TRP A 21 18.53 -12.20 3.56
C TRP A 21 17.57 -13.40 3.37
N SER A 22 16.87 -13.78 4.44
CA SER A 22 15.87 -14.86 4.43
C SER A 22 14.59 -14.55 3.66
N ASP A 23 14.39 -13.31 3.19
CA ASP A 23 13.27 -12.95 2.33
C ASP A 23 13.44 -13.43 0.89
N MET A 24 14.68 -13.80 0.50
CA MET A 24 14.97 -14.31 -0.84
C MET A 24 14.54 -15.75 -1.02
N ASP A 25 14.14 -16.07 -2.24
CA ASP A 25 13.82 -17.44 -2.67
C ASP A 25 15.04 -18.14 -3.33
N ALA A 26 14.82 -19.33 -3.86
CA ALA A 26 15.85 -20.11 -4.53
C ALA A 26 16.44 -19.44 -5.78
N TYR A 27 15.77 -18.43 -6.34
CA TYR A 27 16.25 -17.69 -7.50
C TYR A 27 17.08 -16.45 -7.12
N GLY A 28 17.30 -16.21 -5.84
CA GLY A 28 18.04 -15.04 -5.35
C GLY A 28 17.27 -13.72 -5.42
N HIS A 29 15.96 -13.80 -5.52
CA HIS A 29 15.08 -12.63 -5.51
C HIS A 29 14.21 -12.64 -4.27
N VAL A 30 13.78 -11.46 -3.83
CA VAL A 30 12.77 -11.35 -2.77
C VAL A 30 11.53 -12.13 -3.21
N ASN A 31 11.12 -13.09 -2.38
CA ASN A 31 9.94 -13.91 -2.66
C ASN A 31 8.69 -13.03 -2.73
N ASN A 32 7.81 -13.33 -3.69
CA ASN A 32 6.57 -12.56 -3.91
C ASN A 32 5.71 -12.43 -2.64
N VAL A 33 5.70 -13.42 -1.77
CA VAL A 33 4.97 -13.37 -0.48
C VAL A 33 5.48 -12.26 0.44
N GLN A 34 6.78 -11.98 0.42
CA GLN A 34 7.40 -10.98 1.28
C GLN A 34 6.96 -9.54 0.92
N TYR A 35 6.59 -9.28 -0.33
CA TYR A 35 6.08 -7.96 -0.71
C TYR A 35 4.82 -7.59 0.07
N LEU A 36 3.88 -8.51 0.27
CA LEU A 36 2.68 -8.26 1.09
C LEU A 36 3.05 -7.91 2.53
N ARG A 37 4.08 -8.55 3.10
CA ARG A 37 4.60 -8.21 4.42
C ARG A 37 5.21 -6.80 4.43
N TYR A 38 5.95 -6.41 3.40
CA TYR A 38 6.50 -5.05 3.31
C TYR A 38 5.39 -4.00 3.24
N LEU A 39 4.33 -4.26 2.47
CA LEU A 39 3.19 -3.37 2.39
C LEU A 39 2.46 -3.25 3.73
N GLU A 40 2.28 -4.35 4.45
CA GLU A 40 1.66 -4.36 5.78
C GLU A 40 2.48 -3.54 6.78
N GLU A 41 3.77 -3.78 6.84
CA GLU A 41 4.68 -3.03 7.72
C GLU A 41 4.64 -1.53 7.40
N ALA A 42 4.69 -1.16 6.14
CA ALA A 42 4.58 0.23 5.71
C ALA A 42 3.24 0.86 6.12
N ARG A 43 2.12 0.12 6.03
CA ARG A 43 0.80 0.59 6.49
C ARG A 43 0.79 0.91 7.98
N VAL A 44 1.38 0.04 8.80
CA VAL A 44 1.42 0.25 10.26
C VAL A 44 2.08 1.60 10.59
N TYR A 45 3.22 1.88 9.98
CA TYR A 45 3.92 3.16 10.18
C TYR A 45 3.14 4.35 9.61
N ALA A 46 2.62 4.23 8.39
CA ALA A 46 1.88 5.31 7.76
C ALA A 46 0.58 5.63 8.50
N PHE A 47 -0.16 4.62 8.95
CA PHE A 47 -1.40 4.82 9.69
C PHE A 47 -1.17 5.47 11.05
N ASN A 48 -0.08 5.12 11.73
CA ASN A 48 0.31 5.80 12.95
C ASN A 48 0.61 7.30 12.69
N GLN A 49 1.25 7.60 11.58
CA GLN A 49 1.53 8.98 11.17
C GLN A 49 0.27 9.76 10.77
N TRP A 50 -0.63 9.14 10.00
CA TRP A 50 -1.82 9.80 9.46
C TRP A 50 -2.93 9.99 10.49
N PHE A 51 -3.15 8.98 11.34
CA PHE A 51 -4.28 8.97 12.29
C PHE A 51 -3.87 9.32 13.72
N GLY A 52 -2.58 9.51 13.97
CA GLY A 52 -2.06 9.86 15.28
C GLY A 52 -2.15 8.71 16.29
N GLN A 53 -1.76 9.00 17.53
CA GLN A 53 -1.76 8.02 18.63
C GLN A 53 -3.09 7.98 19.40
N GLU A 54 -3.99 8.92 19.16
CA GLU A 54 -5.30 8.93 19.78
C GLU A 54 -6.24 7.97 19.02
N ARG A 55 -6.48 6.80 19.58
CA ARG A 55 -7.34 5.73 19.04
C ARG A 55 -7.13 5.54 17.53
N SER A 56 -6.09 4.83 17.24
CA SER A 56 -5.75 4.49 15.87
C SER A 56 -6.81 3.56 15.25
N LEU A 57 -6.96 3.62 13.93
CA LEU A 57 -7.68 2.61 13.16
C LEU A 57 -7.32 1.18 13.58
N LEU A 58 -6.09 0.98 14.11
CA LEU A 58 -5.62 -0.31 14.58
C LEU A 58 -6.33 -0.79 15.85
N GLU A 59 -6.77 0.13 16.72
CA GLU A 59 -7.51 -0.22 17.93
C GLU A 59 -8.97 -0.54 17.62
N ASP A 60 -9.58 0.22 16.74
CA ASP A 60 -10.99 0.04 16.35
C ASP A 60 -11.19 -1.08 15.32
N GLY A 61 -10.14 -1.49 14.64
CA GLY A 61 -10.12 -2.56 13.65
C GLY A 61 -10.17 -2.07 12.20
N VAL A 62 -9.21 -2.57 11.44
CA VAL A 62 -9.15 -2.43 9.98
C VAL A 62 -8.75 -3.78 9.41
N LEU A 63 -9.52 -4.27 8.46
CA LEU A 63 -9.26 -5.56 7.81
C LEU A 63 -8.91 -5.34 6.34
N VAL A 64 -7.94 -6.10 5.84
CA VAL A 64 -7.65 -6.15 4.42
C VAL A 64 -8.68 -7.04 3.74
N ALA A 65 -9.46 -6.46 2.86
CA ALA A 65 -10.47 -7.19 2.09
C ALA A 65 -9.92 -7.72 0.76
N ARG A 66 -8.95 -6.99 0.17
CA ARG A 66 -8.37 -7.32 -1.14
C ARG A 66 -6.98 -6.73 -1.25
N SER A 67 -6.09 -7.42 -1.92
CA SER A 67 -4.81 -6.88 -2.37
C SER A 67 -4.54 -7.30 -3.81
N GLU A 68 -3.95 -6.40 -4.58
CA GLU A 68 -3.51 -6.63 -5.94
C GLU A 68 -2.11 -6.08 -6.10
N ILE A 69 -1.22 -6.87 -6.69
CA ILE A 69 0.20 -6.54 -6.89
C ILE A 69 0.60 -6.84 -8.32
N ASP A 70 1.29 -5.89 -8.95
CA ASP A 70 2.08 -6.09 -10.16
C ASP A 70 3.56 -6.13 -9.77
N TYR A 71 4.21 -7.24 -10.03
CA TYR A 71 5.66 -7.40 -9.88
C TYR A 71 6.33 -6.94 -11.17
N LEU A 72 7.12 -5.88 -11.11
CA LEU A 72 7.65 -5.20 -12.30
C LEU A 72 9.12 -5.49 -12.55
N ALA A 73 9.90 -5.67 -11.49
CA ALA A 73 11.33 -5.99 -11.55
C ALA A 73 11.74 -6.81 -10.33
N PRO A 74 12.75 -7.67 -10.44
CA PRO A 74 13.22 -8.46 -9.30
C PRO A 74 13.95 -7.57 -8.29
N LEU A 75 13.55 -7.67 -7.03
CA LEU A 75 14.22 -7.04 -5.90
C LEU A 75 15.15 -8.05 -5.25
N THR A 76 16.35 -7.62 -4.88
CA THR A 76 17.35 -8.49 -4.27
C THR A 76 17.80 -7.92 -2.91
N PHE A 77 18.32 -8.80 -2.06
CA PHE A 77 19.00 -8.38 -0.85
C PHE A 77 20.36 -7.78 -1.20
N ASN A 78 20.54 -6.50 -0.89
CA ASN A 78 21.78 -5.76 -1.16
C ASN A 78 22.14 -4.82 -0.01
N TYR A 79 21.74 -5.15 1.22
CA TYR A 79 21.96 -4.37 2.44
C TYR A 79 21.23 -3.00 2.47
N ARG A 80 20.35 -2.74 1.52
CA ARG A 80 19.54 -1.52 1.48
C ARG A 80 18.07 -1.87 1.74
N PRO A 81 17.33 -1.02 2.46
CA PRO A 81 15.90 -1.25 2.67
C PRO A 81 15.11 -1.06 1.37
N ALA A 82 13.94 -1.68 1.31
CA ALA A 82 12.91 -1.28 0.37
C ALA A 82 12.31 0.06 0.81
N LEU A 83 11.97 0.90 -0.15
CA LEU A 83 11.21 2.14 0.08
C LEU A 83 9.78 1.89 -0.39
N VAL A 84 8.85 1.89 0.54
CA VAL A 84 7.42 1.76 0.23
C VAL A 84 6.79 3.14 0.34
N THR A 85 6.39 3.68 -0.81
CA THR A 85 5.61 4.93 -0.86
C THR A 85 4.14 4.56 -0.97
N LEU A 86 3.31 5.15 -0.12
CA LEU A 86 1.89 4.82 -0.04
C LEU A 86 1.02 6.04 0.22
N TRP A 87 -0.20 5.99 -0.31
CA TRP A 87 -1.21 7.03 -0.15
C TRP A 87 -2.61 6.43 -0.26
N CYS A 88 -3.62 7.18 0.16
CA CYS A 88 -5.01 6.81 -0.05
C CYS A 88 -5.43 7.14 -1.49
N SER A 89 -6.01 6.20 -2.20
CA SER A 89 -6.42 6.39 -3.60
C SER A 89 -7.93 6.40 -3.80
N ARG A 90 -8.70 5.97 -2.79
CA ARG A 90 -10.17 5.99 -2.81
C ARG A 90 -10.70 5.93 -1.38
N ILE A 91 -11.80 6.64 -1.14
CA ILE A 91 -12.51 6.61 0.13
C ILE A 91 -13.99 6.37 -0.16
N SER A 92 -14.60 5.40 0.51
CA SER A 92 -16.03 5.13 0.45
C SER A 92 -16.67 5.21 1.85
N GLY A 93 -17.84 4.60 2.08
CA GLY A 93 -18.53 4.69 3.36
C GLY A 93 -17.85 3.94 4.51
N ALA A 94 -17.39 2.71 4.24
CA ALA A 94 -16.76 1.83 5.23
C ALA A 94 -15.46 1.19 4.72
N ALA A 95 -15.02 1.57 3.52
CA ALA A 95 -13.81 1.03 2.88
C ALA A 95 -12.98 2.14 2.27
N PHE A 96 -11.69 1.90 2.13
CA PHE A 96 -10.75 2.78 1.46
C PHE A 96 -9.66 1.98 0.79
N ASP A 97 -9.08 2.54 -0.26
CA ASP A 97 -7.99 1.92 -1.00
C ASP A 97 -6.68 2.63 -0.71
N ILE A 98 -5.63 1.86 -0.53
CA ILE A 98 -4.24 2.33 -0.41
C ILE A 98 -3.48 1.90 -1.64
N ALA A 99 -2.82 2.84 -2.29
CA ALA A 99 -1.88 2.62 -3.37
C ALA A 99 -0.45 2.54 -2.82
N TYR A 100 0.37 1.65 -3.40
CA TYR A 100 1.77 1.44 -2.99
C TYR A 100 2.68 1.39 -4.20
N VAL A 101 3.86 1.96 -4.02
CA VAL A 101 4.98 1.83 -4.95
C VAL A 101 6.19 1.33 -4.15
N VAL A 102 6.79 0.26 -4.60
CA VAL A 102 7.99 -0.32 -3.98
C VAL A 102 9.21 0.06 -4.81
N GLY A 103 10.09 0.83 -4.22
CA GLY A 103 11.36 1.25 -4.77
C GLY A 103 12.52 0.92 -3.84
N GLN A 104 13.67 1.50 -4.12
CA GLN A 104 14.85 1.41 -3.27
C GLN A 104 15.68 2.69 -3.42
N GLU A 105 16.31 3.14 -2.35
CA GLU A 105 17.17 4.32 -2.37
C GLU A 105 18.29 4.17 -3.40
N GLY A 106 18.52 5.24 -4.17
CA GLY A 106 19.55 5.27 -5.21
C GLY A 106 19.21 4.48 -6.47
N SER A 107 17.96 4.04 -6.63
CA SER A 107 17.48 3.33 -7.81
C SER A 107 16.26 4.01 -8.39
N ASP A 108 16.20 4.14 -9.70
CA ASP A 108 15.03 4.65 -10.44
C ASP A 108 14.03 3.52 -10.78
N VAL A 109 14.32 2.29 -10.36
CA VAL A 109 13.50 1.12 -10.66
C VAL A 109 12.29 1.07 -9.71
N THR A 110 11.11 0.92 -10.29
CA THR A 110 9.91 0.50 -9.56
C THR A 110 9.85 -1.03 -9.58
N PHE A 111 10.02 -1.64 -8.41
CA PHE A 111 10.04 -3.10 -8.29
C PHE A 111 8.66 -3.72 -8.27
N ALA A 112 7.70 -3.03 -7.64
CA ALA A 112 6.30 -3.44 -7.63
C ALA A 112 5.40 -2.21 -7.46
N GLN A 113 4.16 -2.36 -7.89
CA GLN A 113 3.07 -1.45 -7.55
C GLN A 113 1.87 -2.28 -7.09
N ALA A 114 1.11 -1.74 -6.16
CA ALA A 114 0.03 -2.48 -5.54
C ALA A 114 -1.11 -1.57 -5.09
N GLU A 115 -2.25 -2.22 -4.84
CA GLU A 115 -3.41 -1.60 -4.21
C GLU A 115 -4.00 -2.58 -3.20
N SER A 116 -4.38 -2.07 -2.04
CA SER A 116 -5.16 -2.82 -1.05
C SER A 116 -6.46 -2.11 -0.77
N THR A 117 -7.55 -2.85 -0.71
CA THR A 117 -8.83 -2.38 -0.17
C THR A 117 -8.92 -2.79 1.29
N LEU A 118 -9.12 -1.82 2.16
CA LEU A 118 -9.28 -2.01 3.59
C LEU A 118 -10.69 -1.62 4.00
N VAL A 119 -11.20 -2.33 5.00
CA VAL A 119 -12.54 -2.11 5.56
C VAL A 119 -12.40 -1.74 7.02
N THR A 120 -12.99 -0.62 7.41
CA THR A 120 -13.13 -0.26 8.82
C THR A 120 -14.14 -1.22 9.47
N TYR A 121 -13.75 -1.76 10.61
CA TYR A 121 -14.45 -2.90 11.21
C TYR A 121 -14.62 -2.71 12.71
N GLU A 122 -15.78 -3.06 13.21
CA GLU A 122 -16.06 -3.10 14.64
C GLU A 122 -15.82 -4.54 15.13
N LEU A 123 -14.65 -4.78 15.71
CA LEU A 123 -14.22 -6.12 16.11
C LEU A 123 -15.17 -6.75 17.14
N SER A 124 -15.68 -5.95 18.09
CA SER A 124 -16.61 -6.43 19.12
C SER A 124 -17.96 -6.87 18.55
N ALA A 125 -18.43 -6.23 17.50
CA ALA A 125 -19.72 -6.52 16.85
C ALA A 125 -19.57 -7.48 15.64
N GLY A 126 -18.36 -7.73 15.17
CA GLY A 126 -18.07 -8.60 14.05
C GLY A 126 -18.64 -8.11 12.70
N ARG A 127 -18.62 -6.79 12.48
CA ARG A 127 -19.20 -6.18 11.27
C ARG A 127 -18.43 -4.93 10.82
N PRO A 128 -18.53 -4.54 9.53
CA PRO A 128 -18.01 -3.26 9.07
C PRO A 128 -18.67 -2.08 9.81
N ARG A 129 -17.90 -1.03 10.02
CA ARG A 129 -18.38 0.25 10.57
C ARG A 129 -18.15 1.38 9.56
N ARG A 130 -18.88 2.46 9.67
CA ARG A 130 -18.60 3.67 8.89
C ARG A 130 -17.24 4.25 9.26
N ILE A 131 -16.56 4.80 8.26
CA ILE A 131 -15.36 5.62 8.48
C ILE A 131 -15.81 6.87 9.25
N ALA A 132 -15.18 7.14 10.38
CA ALA A 132 -15.48 8.32 11.19
C ALA A 132 -15.01 9.60 10.49
N ASP A 133 -15.63 10.74 10.80
CA ASP A 133 -15.31 12.02 10.12
C ASP A 133 -13.84 12.41 10.28
N HIS A 134 -13.25 12.22 11.46
CA HIS A 134 -11.84 12.52 11.71
C HIS A 134 -10.89 11.57 10.94
N GLU A 135 -11.26 10.31 10.80
CA GLU A 135 -10.52 9.34 9.98
C GLU A 135 -10.57 9.71 8.50
N ARG A 136 -11.75 10.06 8.02
CA ARG A 136 -11.97 10.53 6.64
C ARG A 136 -11.16 11.78 6.34
N ALA A 137 -11.17 12.76 7.23
CA ALA A 137 -10.39 13.99 7.09
C ALA A 137 -8.88 13.69 6.99
N ALA A 138 -8.37 12.77 7.81
CA ALA A 138 -6.97 12.34 7.75
C ALA A 138 -6.63 11.64 6.42
N MET A 139 -7.52 10.78 5.92
CA MET A 139 -7.35 10.12 4.61
C MET A 139 -7.36 11.10 3.45
N GLU A 140 -8.21 12.13 3.49
CA GLU A 140 -8.29 13.18 2.47
C GLU A 140 -6.99 13.98 2.36
N GLN A 141 -6.23 14.14 3.45
CA GLN A 141 -4.93 14.80 3.44
C GLN A 141 -3.87 14.05 2.62
N VAL A 142 -4.04 12.75 2.46
CA VAL A 142 -3.11 11.87 1.74
C VAL A 142 -3.76 11.24 0.51
N LEU A 143 -4.85 11.83 0.02
CA LEU A 143 -5.57 11.35 -1.15
C LEU A 143 -4.79 11.69 -2.42
N GLY A 144 -4.67 10.70 -3.31
CA GLY A 144 -4.03 10.83 -4.60
C GLY A 144 -4.67 9.94 -5.66
N GLU A 145 -4.13 10.00 -6.85
CA GLU A 145 -4.62 9.22 -7.98
C GLU A 145 -4.41 7.71 -7.75
N PRO A 146 -5.37 6.87 -8.14
CA PRO A 146 -5.18 5.42 -8.12
C PRO A 146 -4.13 5.00 -9.15
N LEU A 147 -3.40 3.92 -8.83
CA LEU A 147 -2.46 3.30 -9.75
C LEU A 147 -3.19 2.56 -10.87
N LEU A 148 -2.60 2.57 -12.06
CA LEU A 148 -3.10 1.81 -13.18
C LEU A 148 -2.45 0.42 -13.20
N LEU A 149 -3.01 -0.52 -12.45
CA LEU A 149 -2.58 -1.90 -12.43
C LEU A 149 -2.95 -2.65 -13.71
N ARG A 150 -2.27 -3.76 -13.98
CA ARG A 150 -2.48 -4.54 -15.23
C ARG A 150 -3.91 -5.00 -15.40
N SER A 151 -4.55 -5.47 -14.35
CA SER A 151 -5.94 -5.92 -14.39
C SER A 151 -6.92 -4.80 -14.80
N HIS A 152 -6.59 -3.55 -14.47
CA HIS A 152 -7.40 -2.39 -14.85
C HIS A 152 -7.24 -2.03 -16.34
N LYS A 153 -6.05 -2.30 -16.91
CA LYS A 153 -5.80 -2.11 -18.36
C LYS A 153 -6.61 -3.07 -19.20
N GLU A 154 -6.66 -4.33 -18.80
CA GLU A 154 -7.40 -5.37 -19.53
C GLU A 154 -8.90 -5.10 -19.55
N ARG A 155 -9.48 -4.59 -18.46
CA ARG A 155 -10.90 -4.21 -18.40
C ARG A 155 -11.26 -3.02 -19.30
N ARG A 156 -10.31 -2.11 -19.55
CA ARG A 156 -10.53 -0.95 -20.43
C ARG A 156 -10.37 -1.27 -21.92
N SER A 157 -9.62 -2.31 -22.27
CA SER A 157 -9.38 -2.75 -23.64
C SER A 157 -10.40 -3.77 -24.15
N GLY A 158 -11.28 -4.25 -23.29
CA GLY A 158 -12.30 -5.26 -23.61
C GLY A 158 -13.70 -4.70 -23.97
N HIS A 159 -13.80 -3.41 -24.33
CA HIS A 159 -15.03 -2.78 -24.80
C HIS A 159 -14.81 -2.16 -26.17
#